data_1d4348a63913ee1fe8a4048d9a06b6c7
#
_entry.id   1d4348a63913ee1fe8a4048d9a06b6c7
#
_cell.length_a   1.000
_cell.length_b   1.000
_cell.length_c   1.000
_cell.angle_alpha   90.00
_cell.angle_beta   90.00
_cell.angle_gamma   90.00
#
_symmetry.space_group_name_H-M   'P 1'
#
loop_
_entity.id
_entity.type
_entity.pdbx_description
1 polymer ?
#
loop_
_entity_poly.entity_id
_entity_poly.type
_entity_poly.pdbx_seq_one_letter_code
_entity_poly.pdbx_strand_id
1 'polypeptide(L)' 'MSVEIDPNLSYDAALLQLEEILNQLERGDLPLEQTLTLYEDGAALAKLCTARLDEAELRVRQWQTSVQTTPVDGWQES' A
#
# COMPACT_ATOMS: atom_id res chain seq x y z
N MET A 1 5.23 -20.84 7.31
CA MET A 1 4.69 -20.82 6.01
C MET A 1 4.36 -19.45 5.55
N SER A 2 4.85 -19.04 4.44
CA SER A 2 4.61 -17.68 4.03
C SER A 2 3.28 -17.53 3.38
N VAL A 3 2.74 -16.34 3.47
CA VAL A 3 1.50 -16.02 2.82
C VAL A 3 1.77 -15.79 1.36
N GLU A 4 0.93 -16.36 0.53
CA GLU A 4 1.10 -16.14 -0.88
C GLU A 4 0.47 -14.83 -1.23
N ILE A 5 1.24 -13.89 -1.68
CA ILE A 5 0.73 -12.56 -1.97
C ILE A 5 0.41 -12.46 -3.44
N ASP A 6 -0.86 -12.22 -3.71
CA ASP A 6 -1.32 -12.07 -5.07
C ASP A 6 -1.00 -10.66 -5.54
N PRO A 7 -0.22 -10.50 -6.59
CA PRO A 7 0.10 -9.15 -7.05
C PRO A 7 -1.09 -8.40 -7.59
N ASN A 8 -2.22 -9.07 -7.77
CA ASN A 8 -3.43 -8.39 -8.23
C ASN A 8 -4.34 -7.97 -7.09
N LEU A 9 -3.90 -8.11 -5.86
CA LEU A 9 -4.72 -7.69 -4.73
C LEU A 9 -4.99 -6.20 -4.80
N SER A 10 -6.21 -5.82 -4.45
CA SER A 10 -6.54 -4.41 -4.34
C SER A 10 -5.85 -3.83 -3.12
N TYR A 11 -5.81 -2.51 -3.06
CA TYR A 11 -5.21 -1.85 -1.92
C TYR A 11 -5.92 -2.27 -0.63
N ASP A 12 -7.25 -2.29 -0.64
CA ASP A 12 -7.98 -2.63 0.57
C ASP A 12 -7.68 -4.05 1.02
N ALA A 13 -7.63 -5.00 0.09
CA ALA A 13 -7.34 -6.38 0.46
C ALA A 13 -5.90 -6.52 0.95
N ALA A 14 -4.97 -5.85 0.31
CA ALA A 14 -3.58 -5.90 0.74
C ALA A 14 -3.43 -5.26 2.12
N LEU A 15 -4.13 -4.17 2.37
CA LEU A 15 -4.06 -3.50 3.65
C LEU A 15 -4.59 -4.38 4.76
N LEU A 16 -5.68 -5.09 4.50
CA LEU A 16 -6.24 -5.99 5.51
C LEU A 16 -5.25 -7.09 5.86
N GLN A 17 -4.58 -7.65 4.87
CA GLN A 17 -3.60 -8.67 5.15
C GLN A 17 -2.41 -8.11 5.91
N LEU A 18 -2.00 -6.89 5.57
CA LEU A 18 -0.91 -6.25 6.26
C LEU A 18 -1.28 -6.00 7.73
N GLU A 19 -2.49 -5.54 7.97
CA GLU A 19 -2.93 -5.29 9.32
C GLU A 19 -2.94 -6.57 10.15
N GLU A 20 -3.33 -7.67 9.54
CA GLU A 20 -3.32 -8.94 10.22
C GLU A 20 -1.90 -9.33 10.62
N ILE A 21 -0.95 -9.13 9.72
CA ILE A 21 0.44 -9.44 10.01
C ILE A 21 0.96 -8.55 11.12
N LEU A 22 0.63 -7.27 11.09
CA LEU A 22 1.08 -6.36 12.12
C LEU A 22 0.52 -6.75 13.48
N ASN A 23 -0.73 -7.19 13.51
CA ASN A 23 -1.31 -7.65 14.77
C ASN A 23 -0.56 -8.86 15.32
N GLN A 24 -0.19 -9.78 14.46
CA GLN A 24 0.55 -10.96 14.92
C GLN A 24 1.93 -10.56 15.40
N LEU A 25 2.58 -9.62 14.72
CA LEU A 25 3.90 -9.17 15.15
C LEU A 25 3.84 -8.44 16.48
N GLU A 26 2.76 -7.68 16.70
CA GLU A 26 2.62 -6.95 17.93
C GLU A 26 2.44 -7.85 19.13
N ARG A 27 1.88 -9.01 18.92
CA ARG A 27 1.70 -9.93 20.05
C ARG A 27 3.02 -10.41 20.59
N GLY A 28 4.01 -10.56 19.72
CA GLY A 28 5.36 -10.84 20.20
C GLY A 28 5.58 -12.22 20.76
N ASP A 29 4.65 -13.15 20.54
CA ASP A 29 4.80 -14.48 21.12
C ASP A 29 5.12 -15.52 20.06
N LEU A 30 5.72 -15.13 18.97
CA LEU A 30 6.00 -16.04 17.88
C LEU A 30 7.48 -16.46 17.90
N PRO A 31 7.76 -17.66 17.44
CA PRO A 31 9.16 -18.04 17.25
C PRO A 31 9.84 -17.12 16.25
N LEU A 32 11.14 -16.99 16.38
CA LEU A 32 11.90 -16.07 15.55
C LEU A 32 11.67 -16.29 14.07
N GLU A 33 11.71 -17.54 13.63
CA GLU A 33 11.56 -17.82 12.21
C GLU A 33 10.20 -17.37 11.69
N GLN A 34 9.15 -17.57 12.47
CA GLN A 34 7.84 -17.12 12.05
C GLN A 34 7.77 -15.61 12.05
N THR A 35 8.41 -14.97 12.99
CA THR A 35 8.45 -13.51 13.03
C THR A 35 9.14 -12.98 11.78
N LEU A 36 10.24 -13.59 11.36
CA LEU A 36 10.92 -13.14 10.17
C LEU A 36 10.09 -13.35 8.92
N THR A 37 9.39 -14.48 8.82
CA THR A 37 8.54 -14.73 7.68
C THR A 37 7.41 -13.71 7.62
N LEU A 38 6.80 -13.40 8.75
CA LEU A 38 5.74 -12.41 8.78
C LEU A 38 6.26 -11.04 8.40
N TYR A 39 7.46 -10.72 8.86
CA TYR A 39 8.05 -9.44 8.53
C TYR A 39 8.29 -9.33 7.02
N GLU A 40 8.77 -10.39 6.40
CA GLU A 40 8.99 -10.40 4.96
C GLU A 40 7.67 -10.28 4.20
N ASP A 41 6.65 -11.01 4.65
CA ASP A 41 5.35 -10.93 4.00
C ASP A 41 4.76 -9.54 4.18
N GLY A 42 4.93 -8.97 5.35
CA GLY A 42 4.44 -7.61 5.60
C GLY A 42 5.12 -6.59 4.72
N ALA A 43 6.43 -6.75 4.52
CA ALA A 43 7.17 -5.84 3.68
C ALA A 43 6.69 -5.93 2.23
N ALA A 44 6.40 -7.14 1.75
CA ALA A 44 5.91 -7.32 0.41
C ALA A 44 4.51 -6.72 0.25
N LEU A 45 3.65 -6.89 1.26
CA LEU A 45 2.32 -6.30 1.22
C LEU A 45 2.39 -4.78 1.28
N ALA A 46 3.29 -4.24 2.08
CA ALA A 46 3.46 -2.80 2.17
C ALA A 46 3.91 -2.23 0.83
N LYS A 47 4.78 -2.96 0.12
CA LYS A 47 5.22 -2.54 -1.17
C LYS A 47 4.06 -2.53 -2.16
N LEU A 48 3.21 -3.55 -2.10
CA LEU A 48 2.06 -3.62 -2.97
C LEU A 48 1.08 -2.47 -2.67
N CYS A 49 0.86 -2.16 -1.41
CA CYS A 49 0.01 -1.06 -1.03
C CYS A 49 0.56 0.25 -1.58
N THR A 50 1.87 0.45 -1.47
CA THR A 50 2.49 1.65 -2.00
C THR A 50 2.30 1.73 -3.50
N ALA A 51 2.46 0.61 -4.21
CA ALA A 51 2.28 0.61 -5.65
C ALA A 51 0.85 0.97 -6.03
N ARG A 52 -0.13 0.47 -5.28
CA ARG A 52 -1.52 0.80 -5.57
C ARG A 52 -1.82 2.27 -5.29
N LEU A 53 -1.23 2.81 -4.23
CA LEU A 53 -1.41 4.23 -3.94
C LEU A 53 -0.76 5.09 -5.01
N ASP A 54 0.41 4.69 -5.50
CA ASP A 54 1.09 5.43 -6.55
C ASP A 54 0.26 5.42 -7.82
N GLU A 55 -0.34 4.28 -8.15
CA GLU A 55 -1.19 4.20 -9.32
C GLU A 55 -2.40 5.12 -9.18
N ALA A 56 -3.01 5.12 -8.01
CA ALA A 56 -4.17 5.97 -7.76
C ALA A 56 -3.79 7.43 -7.83
N GLU A 57 -2.63 7.77 -7.30
CA GLU A 57 -2.18 9.14 -7.32
C GLU A 57 -1.92 9.59 -8.76
N LEU A 58 -1.35 8.72 -9.57
CA LEU A 58 -1.09 9.05 -10.95
C LEU A 58 -2.40 9.26 -11.70
N ARG A 59 -3.39 8.44 -11.45
CA ARG A 59 -4.67 8.58 -12.10
C ARG A 59 -5.34 9.89 -11.71
N VAL A 60 -5.25 10.28 -10.46
CA VAL A 60 -5.81 11.55 -10.03
C VAL A 60 -5.09 12.70 -10.71
N ARG A 61 -3.78 12.63 -10.82
CA ARG A 61 -3.05 13.66 -11.51
C ARG A 61 -3.44 13.75 -12.97
N GLN A 62 -3.60 12.61 -13.63
CA GLN A 62 -4.01 12.61 -15.02
C GLN A 62 -5.41 13.18 -15.17
N TRP A 63 -6.30 12.85 -14.24
CA TRP A 63 -7.65 13.37 -14.30
C TRP A 63 -7.64 14.88 -14.12
N GLN A 64 -6.85 15.38 -13.21
CA GLN A 64 -6.76 16.82 -12.99
C GLN A 64 -6.22 17.51 -14.23
N THR A 65 -5.23 16.93 -14.87
CA THR A 65 -4.67 17.51 -16.06
C THR A 65 -5.67 17.53 -17.17
N SER A 66 -6.46 16.49 -17.31
CA SER A 66 -7.36 16.44 -18.44
C SER A 66 -8.58 17.31 -18.23
N VAL A 67 -9.07 17.52 -17.01
CA VAL A 67 -10.21 18.37 -16.82
C VAL A 67 -9.85 19.79 -16.65
N GLN A 68 -8.67 20.15 -16.23
CA GLN A 68 -8.35 21.49 -15.92
C GLN A 68 -7.88 22.18 -17.12
N THR A 69 -8.68 22.83 -17.80
CA THR A 69 -8.27 23.60 -18.93
C THR A 69 -7.82 24.94 -18.50
N THR A 70 -8.32 25.46 -17.40
CA THR A 70 -7.89 26.74 -16.94
C THR A 70 -7.08 26.53 -15.75
N PRO A 71 -5.92 27.00 -15.67
CA PRO A 71 -5.08 26.82 -14.52
C PRO A 71 -5.69 27.42 -13.29
N VAL A 72 -5.58 26.74 -12.23
CA VAL A 72 -6.00 27.30 -10.99
C VAL A 72 -4.88 28.05 -10.43
N ASP A 73 -4.60 29.18 -11.04
CA ASP A 73 -3.45 29.85 -10.71
C ASP A 73 -3.39 30.36 -9.37
N GLY A 74 -4.41 30.76 -8.84
CA GLY A 74 -4.36 31.42 -7.58
C GLY A 74 -3.65 30.65 -6.52
N TRP A 75 -3.86 29.38 -6.44
CA TRP A 75 -3.26 28.65 -5.39
C TRP A 75 -2.12 27.80 -5.85
N GLN A 76 -1.90 27.75 -7.13
CA GLN A 76 -0.83 27.04 -7.57
C GLN A 76 0.39 27.75 -7.49
N GLU A 77 0.37 29.00 -7.69
CA GLU A 77 1.50 29.76 -7.70
C GLU A 77 2.12 29.95 -6.51
N SER A 78 1.53 29.80 -5.48
CA SER A 78 2.15 30.17 -4.25
C SER A 78 3.37 29.46 -3.93
#